data_53c0356b96389475e35fa742a3a96456
#
_entry.id   53c0356b96389475e35fa742a3a96456
#
_cell.length_a   1.000
_cell.length_b   1.000
_cell.length_c   1.000
_cell.angle_alpha   90.00
_cell.angle_beta   90.00
_cell.angle_gamma   90.00
#
_symmetry.space_group_name_H-M   'P 1'
#
loop_
_entity.id
_entity.type
_entity.pdbx_description
1 polymer ?
#
loop_
_entity_poly.entity_id
_entity_poly.type
_entity_poly.pdbx_seq_one_letter_code
_entity_poly.pdbx_strand_id
1 'polypeptide(L)'
;MRRERLSVVASERVGPYTLLRVTRGGLDPGIPGQFFMLEAPGRLLPRPMSVCLAPPGELAFLIDPIGPGTRALCGLEGGDRLAILGPLGNGFQLDVERPLLVGGGIGIAPLPYLSEALGRPPAVLGFRSDWHAEAAGLVPDAEVCVEPRLVTELVDPDAAILACGPEPMLEAVRALAPAAQLAWEAPMACGYGACYGCAVELDGALKRLCVEGPVLCS
;
A
#
# COMPACT_ATOMS: atom_id res chain seq x y z
N MET A 1 -0.59 -11.66 13.94
CA MET A 1 -1.75 -10.74 14.01
C MET A 1 -2.01 -10.35 15.46
N ARG A 2 -2.00 -9.05 15.76
CA ARG A 2 -2.23 -8.50 17.11
C ARG A 2 -3.01 -7.19 17.00
N ARG A 3 -3.89 -6.88 17.97
CA ARG A 3 -4.62 -5.61 18.05
C ARG A 3 -4.06 -4.77 19.18
N GLU A 4 -3.71 -3.53 18.88
CA GLU A 4 -3.24 -2.56 19.87
C GLU A 4 -3.91 -1.20 19.67
N ARG A 5 -3.90 -0.38 20.70
CA ARG A 5 -4.31 1.02 20.64
C ARG A 5 -3.08 1.90 20.76
N LEU A 6 -2.68 2.51 19.67
CA LEU A 6 -1.45 3.26 19.50
C LEU A 6 -1.71 4.78 19.53
N SER A 7 -0.67 5.55 19.81
CA SER A 7 -0.77 7.01 19.73
C SER A 7 -0.38 7.49 18.34
N VAL A 8 -1.12 8.43 17.80
CA VAL A 8 -0.74 9.21 16.63
C VAL A 8 0.46 10.07 17.00
N VAL A 9 1.50 10.02 16.18
CA VAL A 9 2.72 10.84 16.33
C VAL A 9 2.55 12.12 15.53
N ALA A 10 2.13 12.01 14.27
CA ALA A 10 1.92 13.13 13.37
C ALA A 10 0.96 12.74 12.23
N SER A 11 0.38 13.74 11.62
CA SER A 11 -0.43 13.65 10.40
C SER A 11 0.07 14.74 9.46
N GLU A 12 0.75 14.34 8.39
CA GLU A 12 1.47 15.24 7.49
C GLU A 12 0.86 15.18 6.10
N ARG A 13 0.72 16.33 5.44
CA ARG A 13 0.18 16.38 4.09
C ARG A 13 1.28 16.13 3.06
N VAL A 14 1.00 15.25 2.09
CA VAL A 14 1.89 14.90 0.97
C VAL A 14 1.06 14.95 -0.31
N GLY A 15 1.07 16.08 -0.99
CA GLY A 15 0.15 16.34 -2.10
C GLY A 15 -1.32 16.22 -1.65
N PRO A 16 -2.15 15.43 -2.35
CA PRO A 16 -3.55 15.17 -1.94
C PRO A 16 -3.67 14.20 -0.77
N TYR A 17 -2.60 13.46 -0.46
CA TYR A 17 -2.58 12.38 0.53
C TYR A 17 -2.22 12.88 1.92
N THR A 18 -2.40 12.02 2.91
CA THR A 18 -1.96 12.23 4.29
C THR A 18 -1.04 11.08 4.72
N LEU A 19 0.15 11.39 5.18
CA LEU A 19 1.05 10.45 5.84
C LEU A 19 0.72 10.46 7.34
N LEU A 20 0.01 9.44 7.79
CA LEU A 20 -0.35 9.25 9.19
C LEU A 20 0.73 8.41 9.87
N ARG A 21 1.41 8.98 10.86
CA ARG A 21 2.43 8.31 11.66
C ARG A 21 1.89 7.97 13.03
N VAL A 22 2.11 6.73 13.47
CA VAL A 22 1.69 6.23 14.78
C VAL A 22 2.85 5.54 15.49
N THR A 23 2.83 5.52 16.82
CA THR A 23 3.75 4.67 17.56
C THR A 23 3.52 3.21 17.18
N ARG A 24 4.57 2.39 17.13
CA ARG A 24 4.43 0.97 16.78
C ARG A 24 3.98 0.09 17.95
N GLY A 25 4.27 0.52 19.17
CA GLY A 25 4.02 -0.32 20.36
C GLY A 25 4.75 -1.65 20.28
N GLY A 26 4.05 -2.74 20.57
CA GLY A 26 4.57 -4.10 20.43
C GLY A 26 4.19 -4.80 19.12
N LEU A 27 3.72 -4.06 18.12
CA LEU A 27 3.38 -4.64 16.82
C LEU A 27 4.64 -4.94 16.00
N ASP A 28 4.62 -6.09 15.33
CA ASP A 28 5.53 -6.38 14.22
C ASP A 28 5.13 -5.49 13.03
N PRO A 29 6.07 -4.80 12.36
CA PRO A 29 5.74 -4.00 11.17
C PRO A 29 5.28 -4.87 9.98
N GLY A 30 5.51 -6.18 10.04
CA GLY A 30 5.27 -7.08 8.93
C GLY A 30 6.32 -6.94 7.82
N ILE A 31 6.05 -7.62 6.71
CA ILE A 31 6.83 -7.49 5.47
C ILE A 31 6.15 -6.51 4.52
N PRO A 32 6.90 -5.82 3.62
CA PRO A 32 6.30 -4.92 2.64
C PRO A 32 5.17 -5.58 1.83
N GLY A 33 4.07 -4.85 1.62
CA GLY A 33 2.87 -5.36 0.97
C GLY A 33 1.80 -5.89 1.95
N GLN A 34 2.17 -6.25 3.17
CA GLN A 34 1.17 -6.49 4.22
C GLN A 34 0.47 -5.20 4.65
N PHE A 35 -0.68 -5.35 5.28
CA PHE A 35 -1.51 -4.22 5.69
C PHE A 35 -1.96 -4.33 7.15
N PHE A 36 -2.52 -3.25 7.64
CA PHE A 36 -3.19 -3.17 8.94
C PHE A 36 -4.62 -2.65 8.77
N MET A 37 -5.52 -3.11 9.63
CA MET A 37 -6.87 -2.56 9.75
C MET A 37 -6.87 -1.44 10.78
N LEU A 38 -7.14 -0.21 10.35
CA LEU A 38 -7.19 0.99 11.17
C LEU A 38 -8.65 1.34 11.52
N GLU A 39 -8.99 1.44 12.81
CA GLU A 39 -10.34 1.81 13.27
C GLU A 39 -10.56 3.31 13.13
N ALA A 40 -11.20 3.73 12.03
CA ALA A 40 -11.49 5.14 11.78
C ALA A 40 -12.49 5.70 12.80
N PRO A 41 -12.23 6.87 13.42
CA PRO A 41 -13.12 7.46 14.41
C PRO A 41 -14.57 7.61 13.91
N GLY A 42 -15.53 7.20 14.73
CA GLY A 42 -16.96 7.29 14.41
C GLY A 42 -17.41 6.39 13.24
N ARG A 43 -16.64 5.36 12.87
CA ARG A 43 -16.98 4.43 11.82
C ARG A 43 -17.05 2.99 12.32
N LEU A 44 -18.04 2.25 11.82
CA LEU A 44 -18.25 0.84 12.21
C LEU A 44 -17.13 -0.07 11.69
N LEU A 45 -16.74 0.11 10.43
CA LEU A 45 -15.72 -0.74 9.80
C LEU A 45 -14.36 -0.05 9.84
N PRO A 46 -13.29 -0.80 10.10
CA PRO A 46 -11.91 -0.32 9.96
C PRO A 46 -11.53 -0.14 8.48
N ARG A 47 -10.37 0.41 8.24
CA ARG A 47 -9.80 0.62 6.90
C ARG A 47 -8.50 -0.15 6.75
N PRO A 48 -8.35 -0.96 5.68
CA PRO A 48 -7.08 -1.61 5.36
C PRO A 48 -6.10 -0.55 4.83
N MET A 49 -4.92 -0.49 5.43
CA MET A 49 -3.85 0.41 5.02
C MET A 49 -2.54 -0.33 4.95
N SER A 50 -1.87 -0.25 3.81
CA SER A 50 -0.52 -0.78 3.65
C SER A 50 0.47 0.04 4.47
N VAL A 51 1.50 -0.62 5.02
CA VAL A 51 2.59 0.09 5.68
C VAL A 51 3.40 0.84 4.63
N CYS A 52 3.50 2.16 4.81
CA CYS A 52 4.28 3.03 3.95
C CYS A 52 5.73 3.14 4.42
N LEU A 53 5.93 3.32 5.72
CA LEU A 53 7.25 3.37 6.36
C LEU A 53 7.18 2.67 7.72
N ALA A 54 8.29 2.05 8.12
CA ALA A 54 8.40 1.38 9.42
C ALA A 54 9.70 1.78 10.16
N PRO A 55 9.91 3.06 10.46
CA PRO A 55 11.10 3.48 11.20
C PRO A 55 11.07 2.92 12.63
N PRO A 56 12.22 2.91 13.35
CA PRO A 56 12.28 2.40 14.71
C PRO A 56 11.21 3.02 15.61
N GLY A 57 10.33 2.19 16.18
CA GLY A 57 9.29 2.61 17.12
C GLY A 57 8.01 3.16 16.49
N GLU A 58 7.92 3.27 15.17
CA GLU A 58 6.75 3.84 14.48
C GLU A 58 6.28 2.97 13.30
N LEU A 59 5.04 3.25 12.87
CA LEU A 59 4.47 2.84 11.58
C LEU A 59 3.89 4.08 10.91
N ALA A 60 4.02 4.16 9.59
CA ALA A 60 3.40 5.21 8.80
C ALA A 60 2.50 4.62 7.70
N PHE A 61 1.39 5.30 7.44
CA PHE A 61 0.39 4.92 6.46
C PHE A 61 0.10 6.11 5.54
N LEU A 62 0.26 5.93 4.23
CA LEU A 62 -0.15 6.94 3.25
C LEU A 62 -1.63 6.72 2.92
N ILE A 63 -2.45 7.76 3.13
CA ILE A 63 -3.91 7.66 3.06
C ILE A 63 -4.46 8.68 2.07
N ASP A 64 -5.31 8.21 1.14
CA ASP A 64 -6.11 9.07 0.27
C ASP A 64 -7.47 9.36 0.94
N PRO A 65 -7.84 10.64 1.23
CA PRO A 65 -9.06 11.01 1.92
C PRO A 65 -10.32 10.95 1.03
N ILE A 66 -10.49 9.89 0.23
CA ILE A 66 -11.60 9.74 -0.72
C ILE A 66 -12.96 9.45 -0.06
N GLY A 67 -12.95 8.76 1.08
CA GLY A 67 -14.17 8.32 1.76
C GLY A 67 -14.32 8.87 3.19
N PRO A 68 -15.51 8.71 3.81
CA PRO A 68 -15.73 9.21 5.18
C PRO A 68 -14.78 8.60 6.21
N GLY A 69 -14.37 7.34 6.03
CA GLY A 69 -13.44 6.66 6.94
C GLY A 69 -12.00 7.14 6.77
N THR A 70 -11.53 7.26 5.52
CA THR A 70 -10.19 7.76 5.25
C THR A 70 -10.06 9.25 5.62
N ARG A 71 -11.11 10.07 5.39
CA ARG A 71 -11.15 11.46 5.90
C ARG A 71 -11.06 11.53 7.41
N ALA A 72 -11.74 10.64 8.14
CA ALA A 72 -11.68 10.60 9.61
C ALA A 72 -10.27 10.20 10.10
N LEU A 73 -9.58 9.30 9.41
CA LEU A 73 -8.18 8.95 9.72
C LEU A 73 -7.23 10.12 9.43
N CYS A 74 -7.41 10.81 8.31
CA CYS A 74 -6.62 12.00 7.95
C CYS A 74 -6.82 13.19 8.89
N GLY A 75 -7.93 13.24 9.61
CA GLY A 75 -8.23 14.27 10.62
C GLY A 75 -7.67 13.99 12.02
N LEU A 76 -6.94 12.89 12.21
CA LEU A 76 -6.28 12.59 13.48
C LEU A 76 -5.05 13.49 13.67
N GLU A 77 -4.82 13.89 14.92
CA GLU A 77 -3.71 14.76 15.32
C GLU A 77 -2.78 14.06 16.30
N GLY A 78 -1.58 14.63 16.47
CA GLY A 78 -0.61 14.11 17.44
C GLY A 78 -1.18 14.00 18.84
N GLY A 79 -1.04 12.81 19.47
CA GLY A 79 -1.62 12.47 20.76
C GLY A 79 -2.93 11.69 20.70
N ASP A 80 -3.65 11.72 19.58
CA ASP A 80 -4.86 10.91 19.40
C ASP A 80 -4.55 9.40 19.52
N ARG A 81 -5.60 8.62 19.84
CA ARG A 81 -5.48 7.19 20.03
C ARG A 81 -6.20 6.43 18.90
N LEU A 82 -5.49 5.56 18.22
CA LEU A 82 -5.97 4.76 17.10
C LEU A 82 -5.84 3.26 17.42
N ALA A 83 -6.92 2.52 17.28
CA ALA A 83 -6.85 1.05 17.36
C ALA A 83 -6.49 0.47 16.00
N ILE A 84 -5.50 -0.43 16.01
CA ILE A 84 -4.89 -1.02 14.82
C ILE A 84 -4.80 -2.52 15.02
N LEU A 85 -5.14 -3.29 13.98
CA LEU A 85 -5.04 -4.75 13.92
C LEU A 85 -4.10 -5.15 12.78
N GLY A 86 -3.07 -5.91 13.06
CA GLY A 86 -2.13 -6.41 12.05
C GLY A 86 -0.88 -7.08 12.61
N PRO A 87 0.14 -7.32 11.78
CA PRO A 87 0.07 -7.30 10.31
C PRO A 87 -0.84 -8.40 9.75
N LEU A 88 -1.39 -8.20 8.55
CA LEU A 88 -2.38 -9.02 7.89
C LEU A 88 -2.02 -9.26 6.42
N GLY A 89 -2.53 -10.35 5.85
CA GLY A 89 -2.32 -10.74 4.46
C GLY A 89 -0.90 -11.18 4.15
N ASN A 90 -0.62 -11.37 2.86
CA ASN A 90 0.68 -11.74 2.33
C ASN A 90 1.35 -10.52 1.71
N GLY A 91 2.66 -10.38 1.94
CA GLY A 91 3.47 -9.32 1.34
C GLY A 91 4.26 -9.79 0.13
N PHE A 92 5.10 -8.91 -0.39
CA PHE A 92 5.99 -9.19 -1.51
C PHE A 92 7.07 -10.21 -1.12
N GLN A 93 7.42 -11.07 -2.07
CA GLN A 93 8.62 -11.90 -1.98
C GLN A 93 9.83 -11.03 -2.28
N LEU A 94 10.79 -10.99 -1.36
CA LEU A 94 11.94 -10.07 -1.44
C LEU A 94 13.20 -10.72 -2.05
N ASP A 95 13.23 -12.04 -2.18
CA ASP A 95 14.32 -12.78 -2.82
C ASP A 95 14.09 -12.80 -4.34
N VAL A 96 14.41 -11.69 -4.98
CA VAL A 96 14.21 -11.46 -6.41
C VAL A 96 15.46 -10.81 -7.04
N GLU A 97 15.82 -11.23 -8.24
CA GLU A 97 16.89 -10.62 -9.00
C GLU A 97 16.35 -9.47 -9.87
N ARG A 98 17.12 -8.39 -10.03
CA ARG A 98 16.76 -7.21 -10.83
C ARG A 98 15.36 -6.65 -10.52
N PRO A 99 15.04 -6.35 -9.26
CA PRO A 99 13.72 -5.82 -8.90
C PRO A 99 13.46 -4.46 -9.55
N LEU A 100 12.22 -4.27 -10.04
CA LEU A 100 11.67 -2.99 -10.49
C LEU A 100 10.36 -2.73 -9.73
N LEU A 101 10.32 -1.62 -9.01
CA LEU A 101 9.10 -1.19 -8.32
C LEU A 101 8.23 -0.39 -9.28
N VAL A 102 6.94 -0.74 -9.35
CA VAL A 102 5.98 -0.05 -10.22
C VAL A 102 4.80 0.45 -9.39
N GLY A 103 4.57 1.76 -9.37
CA GLY A 103 3.52 2.37 -8.56
C GLY A 103 2.57 3.26 -9.34
N GLY A 104 1.28 3.26 -8.99
CA GLY A 104 0.28 4.15 -9.58
C GLY A 104 -0.59 4.85 -8.55
N GLY A 105 -0.59 6.19 -8.56
CA GLY A 105 -1.40 6.99 -7.64
C GLY A 105 -1.16 6.64 -6.17
N ILE A 106 -2.24 6.41 -5.41
CA ILE A 106 -2.13 5.99 -4.00
C ILE A 106 -1.52 4.60 -3.83
N GLY A 107 -1.47 3.77 -4.88
CA GLY A 107 -0.82 2.46 -4.86
C GLY A 107 0.69 2.52 -4.58
N ILE A 108 1.30 3.70 -4.58
CA ILE A 108 2.67 3.85 -4.07
C ILE A 108 2.79 3.60 -2.56
N ALA A 109 1.68 3.53 -1.83
CA ALA A 109 1.70 3.45 -0.37
C ALA A 109 2.62 2.35 0.21
N PRO A 110 2.70 1.11 -0.30
CA PRO A 110 3.64 0.10 0.20
C PRO A 110 5.08 0.25 -0.33
N LEU A 111 5.31 1.06 -1.38
CA LEU A 111 6.58 1.08 -2.09
C LEU A 111 7.74 1.72 -1.31
N PRO A 112 7.57 2.76 -0.48
CA PRO A 112 8.66 3.27 0.35
C PRO A 112 9.27 2.21 1.26
N TYR A 113 8.41 1.44 1.96
CA TYR A 113 8.86 0.35 2.83
C TYR A 113 9.48 -0.80 2.03
N LEU A 114 8.89 -1.14 0.87
CA LEU A 114 9.42 -2.14 -0.05
C LEU A 114 10.79 -1.72 -0.62
N SER A 115 10.93 -0.46 -1.00
CA SER A 115 12.18 0.10 -1.53
C SER A 115 13.32 0.00 -0.49
N GLU A 116 13.06 0.36 0.76
CA GLU A 116 14.04 0.20 1.84
C GLU A 116 14.43 -1.26 2.05
N ALA A 117 13.46 -2.17 2.06
CA ALA A 117 13.70 -3.60 2.27
C ALA A 117 14.54 -4.25 1.16
N LEU A 118 14.45 -3.73 -0.07
CA LEU A 118 15.19 -4.20 -1.25
C LEU A 118 16.47 -3.42 -1.54
N GLY A 119 16.87 -2.47 -0.66
CA GLY A 119 18.08 -1.67 -0.86
C GLY A 119 17.96 -0.60 -1.94
N ARG A 120 16.76 -0.06 -2.15
CA ARG A 120 16.43 1.02 -3.10
C ARG A 120 16.68 0.65 -4.57
N PRO A 121 15.97 -0.35 -5.09
CA PRO A 121 16.04 -0.70 -6.49
C PRO A 121 15.43 0.40 -7.37
N PRO A 122 15.59 0.32 -8.70
CA PRO A 122 14.86 1.17 -9.64
C PRO A 122 13.36 1.16 -9.37
N ALA A 123 12.72 2.31 -9.53
CA ALA A 123 11.29 2.47 -9.36
C ALA A 123 10.72 3.38 -10.44
N VAL A 124 9.53 3.07 -10.93
CA VAL A 124 8.75 3.89 -11.85
C VAL A 124 7.38 4.19 -11.24
N LEU A 125 7.00 5.46 -11.23
CA LEU A 125 5.78 5.93 -10.56
C LEU A 125 4.93 6.75 -11.52
N GLY A 126 3.65 6.41 -11.62
CA GLY A 126 2.67 7.12 -12.46
C GLY A 126 1.61 7.83 -11.63
N PHE A 127 1.32 9.08 -12.02
CA PHE A 127 0.31 9.91 -11.36
C PHE A 127 -0.56 10.62 -12.38
N ARG A 128 -1.79 10.97 -11.99
CA ARG A 128 -2.69 11.70 -12.87
C ARG A 128 -2.44 13.23 -12.92
N SER A 129 -1.65 13.77 -12.01
CA SER A 129 -1.27 15.19 -12.00
C SER A 129 -0.04 15.45 -11.14
N ASP A 130 0.63 16.61 -11.35
CA ASP A 130 1.80 17.03 -10.57
C ASP A 130 1.53 17.08 -9.07
N TRP A 131 0.32 17.48 -8.66
CA TRP A 131 -0.05 17.51 -7.25
C TRP A 131 -0.05 16.12 -6.60
N HIS A 132 -0.50 15.08 -7.33
CA HIS A 132 -0.41 13.69 -6.85
C HIS A 132 1.04 13.20 -6.85
N ALA A 133 1.84 13.69 -7.81
CA ALA A 133 3.25 13.32 -7.97
C ALA A 133 4.16 13.85 -6.83
N GLU A 134 3.69 14.80 -6.00
CA GLU A 134 4.42 15.21 -4.78
C GLU A 134 4.74 14.01 -3.87
N ALA A 135 3.89 12.98 -3.89
CA ALA A 135 4.11 11.75 -3.11
C ALA A 135 5.29 10.90 -3.61
N ALA A 136 5.80 11.13 -4.81
CA ALA A 136 6.97 10.44 -5.32
C ALA A 136 8.22 10.68 -4.45
N GLY A 137 8.27 11.80 -3.72
CA GLY A 137 9.34 12.08 -2.76
C GLY A 137 9.49 11.03 -1.65
N LEU A 138 8.49 10.17 -1.44
CA LEU A 138 8.56 9.04 -0.50
C LEU A 138 9.37 7.84 -1.06
N VAL A 139 9.60 7.80 -2.38
CA VAL A 139 10.44 6.78 -3.06
C VAL A 139 11.57 7.52 -3.79
N PRO A 140 12.68 7.81 -3.12
CA PRO A 140 13.80 8.53 -3.72
C PRO A 140 14.30 7.88 -5.01
N ASP A 141 14.75 8.70 -5.95
CA ASP A 141 15.35 8.30 -7.24
C ASP A 141 14.38 7.56 -8.19
N ALA A 142 13.08 7.55 -7.91
CA ALA A 142 12.11 6.98 -8.84
C ALA A 142 11.96 7.82 -10.11
N GLU A 143 11.83 7.15 -11.26
CA GLU A 143 11.38 7.81 -12.48
C GLU A 143 9.87 8.07 -12.39
N VAL A 144 9.46 9.31 -12.61
CA VAL A 144 8.08 9.75 -12.43
C VAL A 144 7.46 10.14 -13.77
N CYS A 145 6.25 9.69 -14.03
CA CYS A 145 5.43 10.20 -15.12
C CYS A 145 4.07 10.69 -14.62
N VAL A 146 3.51 11.63 -15.39
CA VAL A 146 2.18 12.19 -15.15
C VAL A 146 1.37 12.06 -16.43
N GLU A 147 0.06 11.80 -16.28
CA GLU A 147 -0.83 11.71 -17.43
C GLU A 147 -0.66 12.90 -18.41
N PRO A 148 -0.68 12.64 -19.72
CA PRO A 148 -1.18 11.41 -20.39
C PRO A 148 -0.15 10.28 -20.52
N ARG A 149 1.12 10.44 -20.08
CA ARG A 149 2.11 9.36 -20.09
C ARG A 149 1.77 8.33 -19.01
N LEU A 150 1.68 7.07 -19.39
CA LEU A 150 1.36 5.98 -18.47
C LEU A 150 2.62 5.33 -17.91
N VAL A 151 2.56 4.90 -16.65
CA VAL A 151 3.69 4.23 -15.98
C VAL A 151 4.10 2.95 -16.70
N THR A 152 3.19 2.28 -17.37
CA THR A 152 3.45 1.06 -18.16
C THR A 152 4.40 1.28 -19.34
N GLU A 153 4.57 2.52 -19.80
CA GLU A 153 5.53 2.90 -20.83
C GLU A 153 7.00 2.91 -20.30
N LEU A 154 7.16 2.92 -18.98
CA LEU A 154 8.45 2.94 -18.29
C LEU A 154 8.86 1.55 -17.76
N VAL A 155 7.99 0.56 -17.87
CA VAL A 155 8.20 -0.77 -17.33
C VAL A 155 9.18 -1.55 -18.21
N ASP A 156 10.26 -2.05 -17.61
CA ASP A 156 11.13 -3.06 -18.22
C ASP A 156 10.51 -4.46 -17.98
N PRO A 157 9.96 -5.14 -19.01
CA PRO A 157 9.30 -6.44 -18.84
C PRO A 157 10.24 -7.56 -18.44
N ASP A 158 11.57 -7.39 -18.62
CA ASP A 158 12.60 -8.37 -18.25
C ASP A 158 13.04 -8.24 -16.78
N ALA A 159 12.53 -7.25 -16.06
CA ALA A 159 12.77 -7.07 -14.63
C ALA A 159 11.83 -7.93 -13.77
N ALA A 160 12.22 -8.22 -12.53
CA ALA A 160 11.30 -8.76 -11.53
C ALA A 160 10.40 -7.65 -11.01
N ILE A 161 9.17 -7.57 -11.51
CA ILE A 161 8.25 -6.48 -11.23
C ILE A 161 7.49 -6.71 -9.93
N LEU A 162 7.50 -5.70 -9.06
CA LEU A 162 6.70 -5.62 -7.84
C LEU A 162 5.82 -4.38 -7.95
N ALA A 163 4.51 -4.56 -8.17
CA ALA A 163 3.62 -3.47 -8.52
C ALA A 163 2.45 -3.30 -7.53
N CYS A 164 2.06 -2.04 -7.33
CA CYS A 164 0.83 -1.68 -6.61
C CYS A 164 0.21 -0.42 -7.24
N GLY A 165 -1.09 -0.46 -7.51
CA GLY A 165 -1.80 0.64 -8.15
C GLY A 165 -3.23 0.27 -8.53
N PRO A 166 -3.89 1.13 -9.32
CA PRO A 166 -5.23 0.86 -9.81
C PRO A 166 -5.31 -0.42 -10.64
N GLU A 167 -6.44 -1.13 -10.54
CA GLU A 167 -6.67 -2.39 -11.25
C GLU A 167 -6.32 -2.35 -12.75
N PRO A 168 -6.70 -1.32 -13.54
CA PRO A 168 -6.32 -1.25 -14.95
C PRO A 168 -4.80 -1.20 -15.16
N MET A 169 -4.05 -0.56 -14.25
CA MET A 169 -2.58 -0.53 -14.30
C MET A 169 -2.01 -1.92 -14.00
N LEU A 170 -2.52 -2.59 -12.97
CA LEU A 170 -2.05 -3.93 -12.59
C LEU A 170 -2.33 -4.94 -13.70
N GLU A 171 -3.48 -4.89 -14.36
CA GLU A 171 -3.80 -5.73 -15.51
C GLU A 171 -2.85 -5.46 -16.70
N ALA A 172 -2.53 -4.20 -16.97
CA ALA A 172 -1.59 -3.85 -18.01
C ALA A 172 -0.17 -4.34 -17.69
N VAL A 173 0.27 -4.20 -16.43
CA VAL A 173 1.56 -4.74 -15.96
C VAL A 173 1.58 -6.28 -16.07
N ARG A 174 0.48 -6.95 -15.68
CA ARG A 174 0.35 -8.41 -15.80
C ARG A 174 0.47 -8.89 -17.25
N ALA A 175 -0.11 -8.15 -18.18
CA ALA A 175 -0.01 -8.46 -19.61
C ALA A 175 1.43 -8.32 -20.15
N LEU A 176 2.20 -7.34 -19.63
CA LEU A 176 3.60 -7.12 -20.01
C LEU A 176 4.56 -8.14 -19.35
N ALA A 177 4.32 -8.45 -18.09
CA ALA A 177 5.16 -9.31 -17.27
C ALA A 177 4.30 -10.28 -16.44
N PRO A 178 3.93 -11.45 -17.00
CA PRO A 178 3.05 -12.42 -16.31
C PRO A 178 3.59 -12.97 -14.99
N ALA A 179 4.89 -12.86 -14.72
CA ALA A 179 5.49 -13.26 -13.44
C ALA A 179 5.54 -12.15 -12.39
N ALA A 180 4.93 -10.99 -12.64
CA ALA A 180 4.93 -9.87 -11.71
C ALA A 180 4.21 -10.20 -10.39
N GLN A 181 4.71 -9.64 -9.30
CA GLN A 181 4.02 -9.63 -8.02
C GLN A 181 3.12 -8.39 -7.95
N LEU A 182 1.82 -8.60 -7.85
CA LEU A 182 0.81 -7.55 -7.92
C LEU A 182 0.05 -7.43 -6.61
N ALA A 183 0.06 -6.24 -6.02
CA ALA A 183 -0.72 -5.93 -4.82
C ALA A 183 -2.11 -5.42 -5.22
N TRP A 184 -3.11 -6.28 -5.08
CA TRP A 184 -4.51 -6.00 -5.42
C TRP A 184 -5.26 -5.35 -4.28
N GLU A 185 -6.28 -4.57 -4.61
CA GLU A 185 -7.14 -3.90 -3.66
C GLU A 185 -8.59 -4.38 -3.77
N ALA A 186 -9.26 -4.50 -2.62
CA ALA A 186 -10.69 -4.70 -2.52
C ALA A 186 -11.23 -4.12 -1.21
N PRO A 187 -12.51 -3.79 -1.13
CA PRO A 187 -13.14 -3.42 0.14
C PRO A 187 -12.96 -4.51 1.19
N MET A 188 -12.52 -4.15 2.39
CA MET A 188 -12.34 -5.09 3.49
C MET A 188 -13.15 -4.65 4.71
N ALA A 189 -13.87 -5.61 5.33
CA ALA A 189 -14.56 -5.36 6.58
C ALA A 189 -13.81 -5.97 7.77
N CYS A 190 -13.52 -7.27 7.76
CA CYS A 190 -12.82 -7.93 8.87
C CYS A 190 -11.29 -7.90 8.76
N GLY A 191 -10.73 -8.07 7.56
CA GLY A 191 -9.28 -8.12 7.31
C GLY A 191 -8.60 -9.46 7.59
N TYR A 192 -9.32 -10.48 8.09
CA TYR A 192 -8.74 -11.77 8.50
C TYR A 192 -9.54 -13.01 8.03
N GLY A 193 -10.27 -12.89 6.91
CA GLY A 193 -10.88 -14.04 6.21
C GLY A 193 -12.27 -14.45 6.67
N ALA A 194 -12.90 -13.78 7.67
CA ALA A 194 -14.16 -14.21 8.23
C ALA A 194 -15.40 -13.80 7.41
N CYS A 195 -15.38 -12.62 6.76
CA CYS A 195 -16.59 -12.03 6.15
C CYS A 195 -16.70 -12.21 4.64
N TYR A 196 -15.63 -12.63 3.96
CA TYR A 196 -15.53 -12.77 2.50
C TYR A 196 -15.75 -11.47 1.70
N GLY A 197 -15.83 -10.30 2.35
CA GLY A 197 -16.05 -9.02 1.68
C GLY A 197 -14.91 -8.55 0.77
N CYS A 198 -13.73 -9.18 0.87
CA CYS A 198 -12.56 -8.90 0.03
C CYS A 198 -12.32 -9.99 -1.03
N ALA A 199 -13.32 -10.84 -1.32
CA ALA A 199 -13.19 -11.84 -2.35
C ALA A 199 -13.23 -11.18 -3.73
N VAL A 200 -12.23 -11.48 -4.54
CA VAL A 200 -12.12 -11.07 -5.96
C VAL A 200 -11.94 -12.31 -6.82
N GLU A 201 -12.39 -12.26 -8.06
CA GLU A 201 -12.14 -13.30 -9.03
C GLU A 201 -10.87 -12.98 -9.81
N LEU A 202 -9.87 -13.85 -9.71
CA LEU A 202 -8.61 -13.74 -10.45
C LEU A 202 -8.29 -15.13 -11.01
N ASP A 203 -8.03 -15.18 -12.31
CA ASP A 203 -7.70 -16.41 -13.04
C ASP A 203 -8.73 -17.55 -12.85
N GLY A 204 -10.02 -17.19 -12.81
CA GLY A 204 -11.13 -18.12 -12.64
C GLY A 204 -11.26 -18.69 -11.22
N ALA A 205 -10.55 -18.14 -10.23
CA ALA A 205 -10.63 -18.55 -8.84
C ALA A 205 -10.97 -17.35 -7.93
N LEU A 206 -11.79 -17.61 -6.90
CA LEU A 206 -12.08 -16.62 -5.87
C LEU A 206 -10.89 -16.54 -4.89
N LYS A 207 -10.32 -15.36 -4.71
CA LYS A 207 -9.25 -15.06 -3.75
C LYS A 207 -9.75 -14.06 -2.72
N ARG A 208 -9.56 -14.36 -1.44
CA ARG A 208 -9.80 -13.38 -0.36
C ARG A 208 -8.53 -12.59 -0.15
N LEU A 209 -8.46 -11.36 -0.60
CA LEU A 209 -7.25 -10.55 -0.56
C LEU A 209 -6.68 -10.35 0.84
N CYS A 210 -7.49 -10.44 1.89
CA CYS A 210 -7.00 -10.34 3.26
C CYS A 210 -6.31 -11.62 3.79
N VAL A 211 -6.35 -12.73 3.05
CA VAL A 211 -5.77 -14.03 3.45
C VAL A 211 -4.79 -14.53 2.40
N GLU A 212 -5.26 -14.68 1.15
CA GLU A 212 -4.46 -15.16 0.04
C GLU A 212 -3.58 -14.05 -0.60
N GLY A 213 -3.99 -12.76 -0.45
CA GLY A 213 -3.29 -11.57 -0.90
C GLY A 213 -2.90 -10.64 0.27
N PRO A 214 -2.80 -9.32 0.06
CA PRO A 214 -3.10 -8.58 -1.17
C PRO A 214 -2.10 -8.83 -2.31
N VAL A 215 -0.86 -9.21 -2.01
CA VAL A 215 0.14 -9.50 -3.02
C VAL A 215 -0.08 -10.91 -3.56
N LEU A 216 -0.30 -10.99 -4.87
CA LEU A 216 -0.45 -12.24 -5.61
C LEU A 216 0.63 -12.29 -6.70
N CYS A 217 1.22 -13.47 -6.90
CA CYS A 217 1.99 -13.77 -8.09
C CYS A 217 1.01 -14.19 -9.19
N SER A 218 1.19 -13.67 -10.36
CA SER A 218 0.37 -14.00 -11.54
C SER A 218 0.71 -15.39 -12.06
#